data_87c6422c424f0b54645b38a05df234de
#
_entry.id   87c6422c424f0b54645b38a05df234de
#
_cell.length_a   1.000
_cell.length_b   1.000
_cell.length_c   1.000
_cell.angle_alpha   90.00
_cell.angle_beta   90.00
_cell.angle_gamma   90.00
#
_symmetry.space_group_name_H-M   'P 1'
#
loop_
_entity.id
_entity.type
_entity.pdbx_description
1 polymer ?
#
loop_
_entity_poly.entity_id
_entity_poly.type
_entity_poly.pdbx_seq_one_letter_code
_entity_poly.pdbx_strand_id
1 'polypeptide(L)'
;IPIFAISAFRQIRTMYKNLFNLLTILLILPSCTDMSPNISVVCEENNIGNCILKWETTPLIKGQVKVYASDNPEFIPEDNPVAMANISDARITIVTNDPSKRSYYTMVFNDKYRVKVAPRNVNMPGIQNFRDLGGYKSATGKHVRWGKLYRSAQIDSLNCFAFRKLQNLGIKTILDLRSESELHNTPPLQKGFNVVHIPISTGDMEHILHGIQQEKIKTDTIYHMVEEMNRELVVKYQKEYKEIFDILLDKNSYPVVIHCSSGKGRTGIVSALILAALDVNADIIMEDYRLSNDYFNIPKASKYAYNLPANSQEAITTLFSAKEDFLNAAKDEIERKYGDVSTYLQKAIGLQPEDTHRLRNILLE
;
A
#
# COMPACT_ATOMS: atom_id res chain seq x y z
N ILE A 1 -8.14 -78.72 -38.85
CA ILE A 1 -7.47 -77.47 -38.48
C ILE A 1 -8.38 -76.63 -37.58
N PRO A 2 -7.85 -76.05 -36.50
CA PRO A 2 -8.34 -76.41 -35.16
C PRO A 2 -9.24 -75.31 -34.59
N ILE A 3 -10.33 -75.73 -33.98
CA ILE A 3 -11.32 -74.97 -33.18
C ILE A 3 -10.63 -74.28 -31.96
N PHE A 4 -9.45 -74.79 -31.55
CA PHE A 4 -8.69 -74.21 -30.41
C PHE A 4 -8.04 -72.81 -30.68
N ALA A 5 -7.72 -72.42 -31.90
CA ALA A 5 -7.11 -71.12 -32.21
C ALA A 5 -8.10 -69.91 -32.13
N ILE A 6 -9.41 -70.23 -32.40
CA ILE A 6 -10.46 -69.19 -32.42
C ILE A 6 -10.87 -68.80 -30.97
N SER A 7 -10.84 -69.75 -30.03
CA SER A 7 -11.16 -69.49 -28.62
C SER A 7 -10.09 -68.68 -27.91
N ALA A 8 -8.82 -68.94 -28.21
CA ALA A 8 -7.67 -68.18 -27.65
C ALA A 8 -7.66 -66.71 -28.13
N PHE A 9 -7.95 -66.49 -29.42
CA PHE A 9 -8.02 -65.11 -29.97
C PHE A 9 -9.20 -64.32 -29.38
N ARG A 10 -10.30 -64.95 -29.05
CA ARG A 10 -11.46 -64.33 -28.43
C ARG A 10 -11.17 -63.94 -26.96
N GLN A 11 -10.48 -64.80 -26.21
CA GLN A 11 -10.08 -64.51 -24.83
C GLN A 11 -9.07 -63.38 -24.74
N ILE A 12 -8.06 -63.33 -25.62
CA ILE A 12 -7.07 -62.27 -25.70
C ILE A 12 -7.72 -60.92 -26.04
N ARG A 13 -8.67 -60.92 -26.99
CA ARG A 13 -9.39 -59.70 -27.38
C ARG A 13 -10.30 -59.17 -26.28
N THR A 14 -10.87 -60.02 -25.45
CA THR A 14 -11.71 -59.66 -24.29
C THR A 14 -10.80 -59.10 -23.15
N MET A 15 -9.64 -59.71 -22.95
CA MET A 15 -8.67 -59.26 -21.98
C MET A 15 -8.12 -57.85 -22.31
N TYR A 16 -7.80 -57.58 -23.58
CA TYR A 16 -7.38 -56.26 -24.03
C TYR A 16 -8.50 -55.19 -23.95
N LYS A 17 -9.77 -55.58 -24.23
CA LYS A 17 -10.91 -54.68 -24.03
C LYS A 17 -11.13 -54.34 -22.56
N ASN A 18 -10.98 -55.29 -21.66
CA ASN A 18 -11.13 -55.05 -20.22
C ASN A 18 -9.95 -54.28 -19.66
N LEU A 19 -8.72 -54.53 -20.16
CA LEU A 19 -7.54 -53.75 -19.81
C LEU A 19 -7.65 -52.28 -20.31
N PHE A 20 -8.17 -52.07 -21.55
CA PHE A 20 -8.38 -50.75 -22.12
C PHE A 20 -9.49 -49.97 -21.37
N ASN A 21 -10.58 -50.64 -20.95
CA ASN A 21 -11.61 -50.04 -20.14
C ASN A 21 -11.11 -49.73 -18.71
N LEU A 22 -10.23 -50.56 -18.13
CA LEU A 22 -9.61 -50.28 -16.83
C LEU A 22 -8.62 -49.11 -16.91
N LEU A 23 -7.88 -48.97 -18.03
CA LEU A 23 -6.96 -47.86 -18.26
C LEU A 23 -7.72 -46.56 -18.50
N THR A 24 -8.89 -46.59 -19.20
CA THR A 24 -9.73 -45.40 -19.40
C THR A 24 -10.43 -44.94 -18.13
N ILE A 25 -10.78 -45.84 -17.22
CA ILE A 25 -11.34 -45.48 -15.91
C ILE A 25 -10.26 -44.86 -14.99
N LEU A 26 -9.00 -45.27 -15.12
CA LEU A 26 -7.88 -44.66 -14.36
C LEU A 26 -7.51 -43.25 -14.82
N LEU A 27 -7.91 -42.85 -16.05
CA LEU A 27 -7.66 -41.52 -16.62
C LEU A 27 -8.76 -40.49 -16.29
N ILE A 28 -9.85 -40.91 -15.61
CA ILE A 28 -10.95 -40.04 -15.18
C ILE A 28 -10.97 -39.95 -13.64
N LEU A 29 -9.81 -40.01 -12.99
CA LEU A 29 -9.75 -39.47 -11.64
C LEU A 29 -9.78 -37.94 -11.84
N PRO A 30 -10.81 -37.22 -11.36
CA PRO A 30 -10.72 -35.81 -11.28
C PRO A 30 -9.50 -35.53 -10.42
N SER A 31 -8.45 -34.97 -11.02
CA SER A 31 -7.41 -34.31 -10.27
C SER A 31 -8.13 -33.18 -9.52
N CYS A 32 -8.60 -33.48 -8.32
CA CYS A 32 -8.85 -32.43 -7.34
C CYS A 32 -7.50 -31.80 -7.09
N THR A 33 -7.09 -30.90 -7.97
CA THR A 33 -6.17 -29.86 -7.55
C THR A 33 -6.92 -29.14 -6.44
N ASP A 34 -6.51 -29.40 -5.22
CA ASP A 34 -6.91 -28.64 -4.03
C ASP A 34 -6.44 -27.21 -4.26
N MET A 35 -7.16 -26.49 -5.14
CA MET A 35 -6.89 -25.07 -5.38
C MET A 35 -7.19 -24.37 -4.08
N SER A 36 -6.12 -23.93 -3.43
CA SER A 36 -6.25 -23.09 -2.25
C SER A 36 -7.15 -21.89 -2.58
N PRO A 37 -8.17 -21.63 -1.76
CA PRO A 37 -9.06 -20.50 -2.02
C PRO A 37 -8.27 -19.19 -2.03
N ASN A 38 -8.61 -18.32 -2.96
CA ASN A 38 -8.20 -16.94 -2.87
C ASN A 38 -9.05 -16.27 -1.79
N ILE A 39 -8.42 -15.76 -0.75
CA ILE A 39 -9.06 -15.08 0.39
C ILE A 39 -8.63 -13.63 0.36
N SER A 40 -9.58 -12.74 0.09
CA SER A 40 -9.40 -11.29 0.17
C SER A 40 -9.94 -10.78 1.49
N VAL A 41 -9.17 -9.97 2.20
CA VAL A 41 -9.56 -9.40 3.50
C VAL A 41 -9.30 -7.89 3.49
N VAL A 42 -10.28 -7.13 3.97
CA VAL A 42 -10.17 -5.69 4.21
C VAL A 42 -10.40 -5.40 5.68
N CYS A 43 -9.60 -4.54 6.26
CA CYS A 43 -9.73 -4.06 7.63
C CYS A 43 -9.91 -2.53 7.63
N GLU A 44 -11.00 -2.07 8.20
CA GLU A 44 -11.33 -0.65 8.32
C GLU A 44 -11.43 -0.26 9.79
N GLU A 45 -10.75 0.81 10.19
CA GLU A 45 -10.88 1.40 11.54
C GLU A 45 -11.93 2.52 11.48
N ASN A 46 -12.93 2.47 12.35
CA ASN A 46 -13.92 3.54 12.49
C ASN A 46 -13.41 4.68 13.39
N ASN A 47 -14.20 5.76 13.50
CA ASN A 47 -13.82 6.98 14.24
C ASN A 47 -13.55 6.77 15.73
N ILE A 48 -14.04 5.68 16.33
CA ILE A 48 -13.84 5.34 17.75
C ILE A 48 -12.77 4.25 17.94
N GLY A 49 -12.11 3.84 16.85
CA GLY A 49 -11.00 2.88 16.87
C GLY A 49 -11.40 1.41 16.75
N ASN A 50 -12.68 1.07 16.61
CA ASN A 50 -13.10 -0.31 16.36
C ASN A 50 -12.72 -0.72 14.93
N CYS A 51 -12.30 -1.97 14.75
CA CYS A 51 -11.93 -2.51 13.45
C CYS A 51 -13.03 -3.40 12.89
N ILE A 52 -13.41 -3.12 11.64
CA ILE A 52 -14.34 -3.94 10.86
C ILE A 52 -13.52 -4.76 9.88
N LEU A 53 -13.50 -6.07 10.07
CA LEU A 53 -12.88 -7.03 9.17
C LEU A 53 -13.95 -7.53 8.21
N LYS A 54 -13.69 -7.45 6.91
CA LYS A 54 -14.54 -7.97 5.83
C LYS A 54 -13.74 -8.93 5.00
N TRP A 55 -14.35 -10.01 4.52
CA TRP A 55 -13.64 -10.99 3.68
C TRP A 55 -14.51 -11.58 2.60
N GLU A 56 -13.83 -12.02 1.54
CA GLU A 56 -14.41 -12.80 0.44
C GLU A 56 -13.52 -14.00 0.15
N THR A 57 -14.10 -15.10 -0.28
CA THR A 57 -13.36 -16.32 -0.66
C THR A 57 -13.77 -16.80 -2.04
N THR A 58 -12.81 -17.15 -2.88
CA THR A 58 -13.03 -17.69 -4.23
C THR A 58 -12.20 -18.97 -4.44
N PRO A 59 -12.81 -20.15 -4.61
CA PRO A 59 -14.24 -20.43 -4.47
C PRO A 59 -14.77 -20.18 -3.06
N LEU A 60 -16.11 -20.10 -2.92
CA LEU A 60 -16.74 -19.97 -1.61
C LEU A 60 -16.43 -21.20 -0.76
N ILE A 61 -15.89 -20.97 0.43
CA ILE A 61 -15.64 -22.03 1.41
C ILE A 61 -16.57 -21.87 2.61
N LYS A 62 -16.94 -23.01 3.21
CA LYS A 62 -17.74 -23.04 4.45
C LYS A 62 -16.81 -23.27 5.64
N GLY A 63 -17.29 -22.97 6.84
CA GLY A 63 -16.58 -23.21 8.08
C GLY A 63 -16.45 -21.96 8.93
N GLN A 64 -15.39 -21.89 9.73
CA GLN A 64 -15.16 -20.83 10.68
C GLN A 64 -13.89 -20.06 10.38
N VAL A 65 -13.90 -18.77 10.75
CA VAL A 65 -12.73 -17.92 10.81
C VAL A 65 -12.47 -17.53 12.26
N LYS A 66 -11.24 -17.68 12.71
CA LYS A 66 -10.72 -17.21 13.99
C LYS A 66 -9.89 -15.96 13.75
N VAL A 67 -10.06 -14.95 14.61
CA VAL A 67 -9.32 -13.68 14.52
C VAL A 67 -8.42 -13.59 15.74
N TYR A 68 -7.14 -13.40 15.52
CA TYR A 68 -6.13 -13.15 16.54
C TYR A 68 -5.61 -11.72 16.38
N ALA A 69 -5.27 -11.07 17.49
CA ALA A 69 -4.83 -9.67 17.49
C ALA A 69 -3.56 -9.45 18.31
N SER A 70 -2.74 -8.50 17.86
CA SER A 70 -1.56 -8.03 18.60
C SER A 70 -1.32 -6.55 18.29
N ASP A 71 -0.69 -5.81 19.20
CA ASP A 71 -0.14 -4.48 18.91
C ASP A 71 1.28 -4.56 18.27
N ASN A 72 1.87 -5.76 18.23
CA ASN A 72 3.14 -6.02 17.57
C ASN A 72 2.92 -6.63 16.17
N PRO A 73 3.27 -5.91 15.08
CA PRO A 73 3.10 -6.42 13.71
C PRO A 73 4.01 -7.62 13.38
N GLU A 74 5.11 -7.81 14.13
CA GLU A 74 6.05 -8.91 13.87
C GLU A 74 5.56 -10.25 14.44
N PHE A 75 4.73 -10.21 15.48
CA PHE A 75 4.27 -11.41 16.16
C PHE A 75 2.83 -11.27 16.65
N ILE A 76 1.96 -12.10 16.12
CA ILE A 76 0.55 -12.21 16.51
C ILE A 76 0.35 -13.64 17.04
N PRO A 77 0.26 -13.84 18.38
CA PRO A 77 0.06 -15.17 18.94
C PRO A 77 -1.32 -15.73 18.59
N GLU A 78 -1.37 -17.02 18.25
CA GLU A 78 -2.60 -17.72 17.88
C GLU A 78 -3.16 -18.58 19.03
N ASP A 79 -2.90 -18.20 20.29
CA ASP A 79 -3.35 -18.98 21.46
C ASP A 79 -4.82 -18.75 21.77
N ASN A 80 -5.27 -17.49 21.78
CA ASN A 80 -6.63 -17.09 22.12
C ASN A 80 -7.20 -16.15 21.05
N PRO A 81 -8.22 -16.58 20.29
CA PRO A 81 -8.85 -15.70 19.32
C PRO A 81 -9.64 -14.59 20.03
N VAL A 82 -9.49 -13.34 19.58
CA VAL A 82 -10.26 -12.18 20.06
C VAL A 82 -11.69 -12.21 19.53
N ALA A 83 -11.94 -12.94 18.45
CA ALA A 83 -13.26 -13.15 17.88
C ALA A 83 -13.30 -14.38 16.97
N MET A 84 -14.50 -14.91 16.78
CA MET A 84 -14.79 -16.02 15.85
C MET A 84 -16.09 -15.73 15.10
N ALA A 85 -16.17 -16.15 13.82
CA ALA A 85 -17.36 -16.00 13.00
C ALA A 85 -17.46 -17.18 12.02
N ASN A 86 -18.65 -17.38 11.42
CA ASN A 86 -18.74 -18.24 10.25
C ASN A 86 -18.16 -17.53 9.03
N ILE A 87 -17.52 -18.27 8.14
CA ILE A 87 -16.95 -17.66 6.91
C ILE A 87 -18.06 -17.00 6.07
N SER A 88 -19.27 -17.58 6.10
CA SER A 88 -20.47 -17.05 5.43
C SER A 88 -20.94 -15.70 5.95
N ASP A 89 -20.53 -15.28 7.15
CA ASP A 89 -20.94 -13.98 7.71
C ASP A 89 -20.23 -12.80 7.01
N ALA A 90 -19.14 -13.09 6.30
CA ALA A 90 -18.36 -12.18 5.46
C ALA A 90 -17.82 -10.91 6.17
N ARG A 91 -18.11 -10.74 7.45
CA ARG A 91 -17.63 -9.61 8.26
C ARG A 91 -17.68 -9.91 9.77
N ILE A 92 -16.82 -9.20 10.51
CA ILE A 92 -16.86 -9.14 11.97
C ILE A 92 -16.34 -7.79 12.46
N THR A 93 -16.83 -7.32 13.59
CA THR A 93 -16.34 -6.09 14.23
C THR A 93 -15.57 -6.45 15.50
N ILE A 94 -14.35 -5.93 15.60
CA ILE A 94 -13.50 -6.04 16.79
C ILE A 94 -13.55 -4.71 17.54
N VAL A 95 -14.02 -4.75 18.77
CA VAL A 95 -14.08 -3.57 19.63
C VAL A 95 -12.71 -3.31 20.22
N THR A 96 -12.22 -2.07 20.12
CA THR A 96 -10.94 -1.69 20.73
C THR A 96 -11.13 -1.30 22.19
N ASN A 97 -10.15 -1.65 23.03
CA ASN A 97 -10.08 -1.19 24.41
C ASN A 97 -9.20 0.07 24.55
N ASP A 98 -8.35 0.36 23.58
CA ASP A 98 -7.45 1.52 23.58
C ASP A 98 -7.25 2.05 22.15
N PRO A 99 -7.97 3.13 21.77
CA PRO A 99 -7.86 3.70 20.43
C PRO A 99 -6.52 4.41 20.16
N SER A 100 -5.68 4.59 21.19
CA SER A 100 -4.31 5.11 21.00
C SER A 100 -3.34 4.05 20.49
N LYS A 101 -3.70 2.77 20.58
CA LYS A 101 -2.94 1.64 20.07
C LYS A 101 -3.50 1.20 18.72
N ARG A 102 -2.63 0.66 17.89
CA ARG A 102 -3.00 0.03 16.63
C ARG A 102 -2.98 -1.48 16.81
N SER A 103 -3.99 -2.16 16.27
CA SER A 103 -4.05 -3.61 16.25
C SER A 103 -3.72 -4.15 14.85
N TYR A 104 -2.99 -5.26 14.85
CA TYR A 104 -2.73 -6.11 13.70
C TYR A 104 -3.42 -7.44 13.90
N TYR A 105 -3.96 -8.02 12.84
CA TYR A 105 -4.78 -9.22 12.94
C TYR A 105 -4.22 -10.35 12.08
N THR A 106 -4.28 -11.57 12.61
CA THR A 106 -4.19 -12.79 11.83
C THR A 106 -5.57 -13.43 11.78
N MET A 107 -6.12 -13.57 10.59
CA MET A 107 -7.36 -14.29 10.36
C MET A 107 -7.04 -15.71 9.90
N VAL A 108 -7.56 -16.71 10.61
CA VAL A 108 -7.31 -18.12 10.34
C VAL A 108 -8.61 -18.79 9.89
N PHE A 109 -8.70 -19.10 8.62
CA PHE A 109 -9.86 -19.74 8.00
C PHE A 109 -9.72 -21.28 8.05
N ASN A 110 -10.67 -21.95 8.68
CA ASN A 110 -10.71 -23.42 8.84
C ASN A 110 -9.41 -24.02 9.42
N ASP A 111 -8.73 -23.31 10.32
CA ASP A 111 -7.43 -23.68 10.90
C ASP A 111 -6.31 -23.94 9.86
N LYS A 112 -6.55 -23.60 8.59
CA LYS A 112 -5.65 -23.91 7.47
C LYS A 112 -5.09 -22.65 6.79
N TYR A 113 -5.93 -21.68 6.45
CA TYR A 113 -5.52 -20.52 5.65
C TYR A 113 -5.37 -19.29 6.53
N ARG A 114 -4.23 -18.63 6.45
CA ARG A 114 -3.90 -17.47 7.27
C ARG A 114 -3.77 -16.22 6.41
N VAL A 115 -4.42 -15.15 6.84
CA VAL A 115 -4.30 -13.82 6.24
C VAL A 115 -3.97 -12.81 7.34
N LYS A 116 -2.85 -12.11 7.17
CA LYS A 116 -2.46 -11.03 8.07
C LYS A 116 -2.99 -9.72 7.51
N VAL A 117 -3.64 -8.92 8.35
CA VAL A 117 -4.29 -7.68 7.95
C VAL A 117 -4.24 -6.64 9.07
N ALA A 118 -4.25 -5.37 8.69
CA ALA A 118 -4.42 -4.26 9.60
C ALA A 118 -5.18 -3.12 8.90
N PRO A 119 -5.74 -2.15 9.63
CA PRO A 119 -6.32 -0.96 9.00
C PRO A 119 -5.24 -0.21 8.23
N ARG A 120 -5.48 0.04 6.94
CA ARG A 120 -4.54 0.83 6.13
C ARG A 120 -4.51 2.27 6.59
N ASN A 121 -5.68 2.89 6.70
CA ASN A 121 -5.79 4.22 7.29
C ASN A 121 -5.58 4.12 8.80
N VAL A 122 -4.66 4.92 9.32
CA VAL A 122 -4.43 5.06 10.76
C VAL A 122 -5.05 6.38 11.18
N ASN A 123 -6.16 6.33 11.91
CA ASN A 123 -6.84 7.53 12.39
C ASN A 123 -5.89 8.33 13.30
N MET A 124 -5.41 9.47 12.78
CA MET A 124 -4.43 10.32 13.44
C MET A 124 -4.98 11.75 13.55
N PRO A 125 -5.57 12.14 14.67
CA PRO A 125 -6.16 13.47 14.82
C PRO A 125 -5.13 14.58 14.55
N GLY A 126 -5.48 15.48 13.64
CA GLY A 126 -4.63 16.59 13.23
C GLY A 126 -3.68 16.27 12.07
N ILE A 127 -3.47 15.02 11.71
CA ILE A 127 -2.66 14.61 10.57
C ILE A 127 -3.56 13.96 9.53
N GLN A 128 -3.58 14.49 8.33
CA GLN A 128 -4.35 13.93 7.22
C GLN A 128 -3.51 12.90 6.44
N ASN A 129 -4.19 12.06 5.69
CA ASN A 129 -3.56 11.14 4.74
C ASN A 129 -2.55 10.17 5.39
N PHE A 130 -2.69 9.91 6.70
CA PHE A 130 -1.80 9.02 7.43
C PHE A 130 -2.20 7.56 7.24
N ARG A 131 -1.34 6.79 6.59
CA ARG A 131 -1.60 5.38 6.30
C ARG A 131 -0.34 4.53 6.23
N ASP A 132 -0.54 3.23 6.42
CA ASP A 132 0.49 2.20 6.29
C ASP A 132 0.62 1.71 4.84
N LEU A 133 1.82 1.53 4.37
CA LEU A 133 2.13 0.92 3.06
C LEU A 133 2.24 -0.61 3.13
N GLY A 134 2.00 -1.22 4.30
CA GLY A 134 2.00 -2.67 4.48
C GLY A 134 0.86 -3.39 3.76
N GLY A 135 0.97 -4.71 3.66
CA GLY A 135 -0.06 -5.60 3.11
C GLY A 135 -0.17 -5.64 1.58
N TYR A 136 0.53 -4.80 0.84
CA TYR A 136 0.55 -4.88 -0.62
C TYR A 136 1.33 -6.11 -1.09
N LYS A 137 0.76 -6.83 -2.05
CA LYS A 137 1.35 -8.05 -2.60
C LYS A 137 2.41 -7.70 -3.64
N SER A 138 3.60 -8.26 -3.48
CA SER A 138 4.69 -8.24 -4.45
C SER A 138 4.47 -9.31 -5.53
N ALA A 139 5.07 -9.16 -6.70
CA ALA A 139 5.06 -10.16 -7.77
C ALA A 139 5.68 -11.50 -7.34
N THR A 140 6.52 -11.51 -6.31
CA THR A 140 7.08 -12.74 -5.72
C THR A 140 6.09 -13.51 -4.83
N GLY A 141 4.87 -12.98 -4.63
CA GLY A 141 3.86 -13.56 -3.75
C GLY A 141 3.99 -13.17 -2.28
N LYS A 142 5.07 -12.50 -1.88
CA LYS A 142 5.27 -11.93 -0.56
C LYS A 142 4.44 -10.64 -0.39
N HIS A 143 4.27 -10.20 0.86
CA HIS A 143 3.58 -8.96 1.16
C HIS A 143 4.52 -7.95 1.82
N VAL A 144 4.27 -6.67 1.56
CA VAL A 144 4.95 -5.59 2.29
C VAL A 144 4.56 -5.70 3.77
N ARG A 145 5.56 -5.69 4.66
CA ARG A 145 5.34 -5.82 6.11
C ARG A 145 4.51 -4.68 6.65
N TRP A 146 3.48 -5.01 7.39
CA TRP A 146 2.70 -4.04 8.14
C TRP A 146 3.53 -3.36 9.23
N GLY A 147 3.24 -2.10 9.49
CA GLY A 147 3.86 -1.37 10.59
C GLY A 147 5.30 -0.92 10.36
N LYS A 148 5.83 -1.01 9.14
CA LYS A 148 7.19 -0.58 8.80
C LYS A 148 7.26 0.76 8.10
N LEU A 149 6.40 0.97 7.12
CA LEU A 149 6.38 2.17 6.29
C LEU A 149 5.03 2.86 6.37
N TYR A 150 5.06 4.13 6.66
CA TYR A 150 3.89 4.99 6.69
C TYR A 150 4.08 6.18 5.77
N ARG A 151 2.99 6.72 5.27
CA ARG A 151 2.96 7.99 4.55
C ARG A 151 1.89 8.90 5.14
N SER A 152 2.11 10.23 5.05
CA SER A 152 1.12 11.19 5.56
C SER A 152 1.21 12.56 4.87
N ALA A 153 0.25 13.43 5.16
CA ALA A 153 0.39 14.86 5.03
C ALA A 153 1.30 15.38 6.16
N GLN A 154 1.49 16.71 6.20
CA GLN A 154 2.38 17.38 7.16
C GLN A 154 2.08 17.00 8.61
N ILE A 155 3.16 16.86 9.38
CA ILE A 155 3.15 16.57 10.80
C ILE A 155 3.71 17.78 11.54
N ASP A 156 2.85 18.76 11.84
CA ASP A 156 3.31 20.02 12.44
C ASP A 156 2.99 20.08 13.94
N SER A 157 1.71 20.26 14.28
CA SER A 157 1.27 20.35 15.67
C SER A 157 0.58 19.07 16.08
N LEU A 158 1.20 18.32 16.97
CA LEU A 158 0.63 17.12 17.54
C LEU A 158 -0.11 17.45 18.84
N ASN A 159 -1.38 17.10 18.93
CA ASN A 159 -2.02 17.02 20.22
C ASN A 159 -1.48 15.81 21.02
N CYS A 160 -1.74 15.77 22.33
CA CYS A 160 -1.24 14.70 23.20
C CYS A 160 -1.65 13.29 22.74
N PHE A 161 -2.83 13.14 22.13
CA PHE A 161 -3.31 11.85 21.63
C PHE A 161 -2.54 11.41 20.39
N ALA A 162 -2.40 12.28 19.39
CA ALA A 162 -1.65 11.98 18.17
C ALA A 162 -0.17 11.70 18.46
N PHE A 163 0.43 12.47 19.39
CA PHE A 163 1.80 12.21 19.84
C PHE A 163 1.93 10.83 20.49
N ARG A 164 1.04 10.47 21.40
CA ARG A 164 1.02 9.14 22.03
C ARG A 164 0.80 8.04 20.99
N LYS A 165 -0.10 8.25 20.02
CA LYS A 165 -0.36 7.27 18.96
C LYS A 165 0.88 7.05 18.07
N LEU A 166 1.61 8.11 17.69
CA LEU A 166 2.90 7.99 16.98
C LEU A 166 3.95 7.22 17.81
N GLN A 167 4.02 7.49 19.11
CA GLN A 167 4.91 6.74 20.01
C GLN A 167 4.50 5.24 20.09
N ASN A 168 3.21 4.95 20.21
CA ASN A 168 2.70 3.56 20.27
C ASN A 168 2.92 2.81 18.94
N LEU A 169 2.94 3.52 17.79
CA LEU A 169 3.36 2.95 16.52
C LEU A 169 4.87 2.63 16.46
N GLY A 170 5.62 3.06 17.47
CA GLY A 170 7.07 2.88 17.55
C GLY A 170 7.84 3.66 16.51
N ILE A 171 7.27 4.74 15.93
CA ILE A 171 7.92 5.53 14.86
C ILE A 171 9.31 5.96 15.33
N LYS A 172 10.32 5.63 14.54
CA LYS A 172 11.70 6.02 14.79
C LYS A 172 12.13 7.18 13.93
N THR A 173 11.84 7.12 12.63
CA THR A 173 12.31 8.10 11.65
C THR A 173 11.12 8.75 10.93
N ILE A 174 11.19 10.06 10.80
CA ILE A 174 10.25 10.87 10.05
C ILE A 174 11.03 11.55 8.92
N LEU A 175 10.71 11.25 7.67
CA LEU A 175 11.29 11.88 6.49
C LEU A 175 10.39 13.04 6.07
N ASP A 176 10.86 14.26 6.28
CA ASP A 176 10.14 15.47 5.90
C ASP A 176 10.64 15.96 4.54
N LEU A 177 9.78 15.87 3.52
CA LEU A 177 10.10 16.25 2.14
C LEU A 177 9.71 17.70 1.80
N ARG A 178 9.29 18.49 2.76
CA ARG A 178 8.91 19.89 2.52
C ARG A 178 10.12 20.73 2.17
N SER A 179 9.92 21.72 1.31
CA SER A 179 10.95 22.70 0.97
C SER A 179 11.28 23.60 2.17
N GLU A 180 12.42 24.28 2.12
CA GLU A 180 12.81 25.24 3.14
C GLU A 180 11.76 26.34 3.33
N SER A 181 11.14 26.83 2.24
CA SER A 181 10.09 27.84 2.30
C SER A 181 8.83 27.36 3.03
N GLU A 182 8.48 26.08 2.90
CA GLU A 182 7.32 25.50 3.58
C GLU A 182 7.57 25.33 5.10
N LEU A 183 8.82 25.26 5.53
CA LEU A 183 9.19 25.12 6.95
C LEU A 183 9.31 26.47 7.68
N HIS A 184 9.41 27.59 6.96
CA HIS A 184 9.75 28.88 7.55
C HIS A 184 8.86 29.32 8.70
N ASN A 185 7.59 28.91 8.71
CA ASN A 185 6.60 29.23 9.74
C ASN A 185 6.10 27.99 10.48
N THR A 186 6.78 26.86 10.35
CA THR A 186 6.33 25.61 10.96
C THR A 186 7.04 25.39 12.29
N PRO A 187 6.31 25.18 13.40
CA PRO A 187 6.94 24.86 14.68
C PRO A 187 7.68 23.53 14.55
N PRO A 188 8.85 23.39 15.20
CA PRO A 188 9.59 22.14 15.19
C PRO A 188 8.75 21.02 15.82
N LEU A 189 8.83 19.84 15.23
CA LEU A 189 8.17 18.67 15.80
C LEU A 189 8.69 18.40 17.21
N GLN A 190 7.80 17.95 18.10
CA GLN A 190 8.13 17.64 19.49
C GLN A 190 9.27 16.60 19.57
N LYS A 191 10.14 16.73 20.58
CA LYS A 191 11.24 15.80 20.83
C LYS A 191 10.73 14.36 20.99
N GLY A 192 11.47 13.40 20.45
CA GLY A 192 11.15 11.97 20.59
C GLY A 192 11.17 11.17 19.28
N PHE A 193 11.37 11.86 18.15
CA PHE A 193 11.51 11.24 16.83
C PHE A 193 12.79 11.71 16.16
N ASN A 194 13.40 10.85 15.36
CA ASN A 194 14.48 11.24 14.45
C ASN A 194 13.84 11.85 13.19
N VAL A 195 13.85 13.18 13.08
CA VAL A 195 13.34 13.88 11.91
C VAL A 195 14.50 14.18 10.98
N VAL A 196 14.42 13.65 9.76
CA VAL A 196 15.37 13.89 8.68
C VAL A 196 14.68 14.74 7.63
N HIS A 197 15.20 15.93 7.42
CA HIS A 197 14.70 16.88 6.43
C HIS A 197 15.42 16.66 5.10
N ILE A 198 14.66 16.29 4.07
CA ILE A 198 15.14 16.06 2.70
C ILE A 198 14.31 16.94 1.76
N PRO A 199 14.73 18.19 1.54
CA PRO A 199 13.89 19.18 0.89
C PRO A 199 13.70 18.91 -0.59
N ILE A 200 12.44 18.76 -1.00
CA ILE A 200 12.01 18.61 -2.39
C ILE A 200 11.02 19.74 -2.69
N SER A 201 11.44 20.71 -3.50
CA SER A 201 10.60 21.86 -3.85
C SER A 201 9.65 21.52 -5.01
N THR A 202 8.43 22.02 -4.92
CA THR A 202 7.41 21.99 -5.98
C THR A 202 7.20 23.36 -6.61
N GLY A 203 8.16 24.26 -6.47
CA GLY A 203 8.05 25.63 -6.92
C GLY A 203 7.29 26.53 -5.94
N ASP A 204 6.87 27.69 -6.41
CA ASP A 204 6.16 28.70 -5.62
C ASP A 204 4.67 28.39 -5.56
N MET A 205 4.29 27.54 -4.61
CA MET A 205 2.89 27.14 -4.39
C MET A 205 2.02 28.30 -3.89
N GLU A 206 2.61 29.27 -3.19
CA GLU A 206 1.89 30.44 -2.70
C GLU A 206 1.44 31.32 -3.88
N HIS A 207 2.34 31.55 -4.83
CA HIS A 207 2.02 32.26 -6.07
C HIS A 207 0.92 31.57 -6.87
N ILE A 208 0.96 30.23 -6.99
CA ILE A 208 -0.05 29.44 -7.68
C ILE A 208 -1.41 29.58 -6.99
N LEU A 209 -1.47 29.41 -5.68
CA LEU A 209 -2.70 29.54 -4.90
C LEU A 209 -3.29 30.96 -5.01
N HIS A 210 -2.44 31.97 -4.93
CA HIS A 210 -2.87 33.36 -5.11
C HIS A 210 -3.40 33.62 -6.53
N GLY A 211 -2.75 33.07 -7.56
CA GLY A 211 -3.21 33.16 -8.95
C GLY A 211 -4.57 32.48 -9.17
N ILE A 212 -4.82 31.36 -8.51
CA ILE A 212 -6.14 30.69 -8.53
C ILE A 212 -7.19 31.56 -7.82
N GLN A 213 -6.88 32.10 -6.65
CA GLN A 213 -7.80 32.97 -5.90
C GLN A 213 -8.21 34.22 -6.68
N GLN A 214 -7.31 34.74 -7.51
CA GLN A 214 -7.56 35.90 -8.39
C GLN A 214 -8.18 35.52 -9.75
N GLU A 215 -8.56 34.27 -9.96
CA GLU A 215 -9.07 33.73 -11.23
C GLU A 215 -8.12 33.94 -12.44
N LYS A 216 -6.83 34.16 -12.17
CA LYS A 216 -5.79 34.33 -13.20
C LYS A 216 -5.28 33.02 -13.76
N ILE A 217 -5.34 31.94 -12.96
CA ILE A 217 -4.87 30.59 -13.33
C ILE A 217 -6.09 29.66 -13.42
N LYS A 218 -6.33 29.13 -14.62
CA LYS A 218 -7.46 28.23 -14.91
C LYS A 218 -7.12 26.77 -14.60
N THR A 219 -8.15 25.93 -14.47
CA THR A 219 -8.05 24.50 -14.16
C THR A 219 -7.13 23.77 -15.12
N ASP A 220 -7.24 23.98 -16.45
CA ASP A 220 -6.38 23.33 -17.45
C ASP A 220 -4.91 23.69 -17.27
N THR A 221 -4.63 24.97 -16.95
CA THR A 221 -3.27 25.42 -16.67
C THR A 221 -2.71 24.71 -15.44
N ILE A 222 -3.50 24.58 -14.37
CA ILE A 222 -3.10 23.84 -13.16
C ILE A 222 -2.83 22.38 -13.49
N TYR A 223 -3.68 21.75 -14.30
CA TYR A 223 -3.52 20.37 -14.71
C TYR A 223 -2.14 20.14 -15.34
N HIS A 224 -1.79 20.91 -16.37
CA HIS A 224 -0.51 20.81 -17.06
C HIS A 224 0.68 21.19 -16.16
N MET A 225 0.52 22.18 -15.26
CA MET A 225 1.56 22.53 -14.30
C MET A 225 1.86 21.37 -13.34
N VAL A 226 0.84 20.65 -12.87
CA VAL A 226 1.05 19.51 -11.96
C VAL A 226 1.68 18.32 -12.70
N GLU A 227 1.30 18.05 -13.95
CA GLU A 227 1.97 17.04 -14.77
C GLU A 227 3.46 17.36 -14.94
N GLU A 228 3.77 18.59 -15.36
CA GLU A 228 5.16 19.02 -15.58
C GLU A 228 5.98 19.01 -14.29
N MET A 229 5.38 19.46 -13.20
CA MET A 229 6.00 19.38 -11.88
C MET A 229 6.38 17.93 -11.53
N ASN A 230 5.50 16.96 -11.79
CA ASN A 230 5.80 15.54 -11.50
C ASN A 230 6.90 14.97 -12.42
N ARG A 231 6.97 15.40 -13.70
CA ARG A 231 8.10 15.07 -14.59
C ARG A 231 9.41 15.63 -14.05
N GLU A 232 9.40 16.90 -13.60
CA GLU A 232 10.58 17.54 -13.03
C GLU A 232 11.05 16.87 -11.74
N LEU A 233 10.14 16.45 -10.87
CA LEU A 233 10.48 15.85 -9.58
C LEU A 233 11.38 14.61 -9.77
N VAL A 234 11.09 13.74 -10.73
CA VAL A 234 11.89 12.52 -10.96
C VAL A 234 13.22 12.78 -11.67
N VAL A 235 13.42 13.98 -12.21
CA VAL A 235 14.68 14.38 -12.88
C VAL A 235 15.59 15.18 -11.96
N LYS A 236 15.02 16.09 -11.18
CA LYS A 236 15.80 17.07 -10.39
C LYS A 236 16.26 16.53 -9.04
N TYR A 237 15.51 15.59 -8.42
CA TYR A 237 15.69 15.18 -7.01
C TYR A 237 16.21 13.75 -6.83
N GLN A 238 17.05 13.29 -7.78
CA GLN A 238 17.62 11.93 -7.72
C GLN A 238 18.54 11.72 -6.51
N LYS A 239 19.24 12.77 -6.07
CA LYS A 239 20.12 12.74 -4.89
C LYS A 239 19.31 12.59 -3.60
N GLU A 240 18.22 13.31 -3.50
CA GLU A 240 17.29 13.27 -2.38
C GLU A 240 16.60 11.89 -2.30
N TYR A 241 16.22 11.31 -3.44
CA TYR A 241 15.71 9.95 -3.48
C TYR A 241 16.77 8.93 -3.06
N LYS A 242 18.03 9.11 -3.50
CA LYS A 242 19.12 8.25 -3.02
C LYS A 242 19.25 8.30 -1.51
N GLU A 243 19.26 9.50 -0.92
CA GLU A 243 19.33 9.68 0.54
C GLU A 243 18.18 8.97 1.26
N ILE A 244 16.95 9.07 0.72
CA ILE A 244 15.80 8.33 1.25
C ILE A 244 16.06 6.82 1.22
N PHE A 245 16.53 6.27 0.10
CA PHE A 245 16.82 4.84 0.00
C PHE A 245 17.98 4.42 0.90
N ASP A 246 19.01 5.23 1.06
CA ASP A 246 20.13 4.96 2.00
C ASP A 246 19.61 4.82 3.45
N ILE A 247 18.67 5.67 3.87
CA ILE A 247 18.01 5.57 5.18
C ILE A 247 17.14 4.30 5.28
N LEU A 248 16.42 3.95 4.22
CA LEU A 248 15.57 2.75 4.19
C LEU A 248 16.37 1.44 4.15
N LEU A 249 17.63 1.47 3.77
CA LEU A 249 18.54 0.31 3.84
C LEU A 249 19.05 0.03 5.27
N ASP A 250 18.90 0.98 6.20
CA ASP A 250 19.18 0.72 7.61
C ASP A 250 17.94 0.18 8.33
N LYS A 251 17.98 -1.09 8.73
CA LYS A 251 16.90 -1.73 9.49
C LYS A 251 16.57 -1.05 10.82
N ASN A 252 17.49 -0.24 11.37
CA ASN A 252 17.28 0.47 12.63
C ASN A 252 16.45 1.75 12.43
N SER A 253 16.26 2.23 11.19
CA SER A 253 15.45 3.41 10.88
C SER A 253 13.94 3.17 11.07
N TYR A 254 13.50 1.91 11.06
CA TYR A 254 12.08 1.55 11.08
C TYR A 254 11.45 1.52 12.46
N PRO A 255 10.14 1.81 12.56
CA PRO A 255 9.20 2.26 11.51
C PRO A 255 9.48 3.67 11.01
N VAL A 256 9.26 3.90 9.70
CA VAL A 256 9.50 5.17 9.00
C VAL A 256 8.17 5.81 8.58
N VAL A 257 8.03 7.12 8.78
CA VAL A 257 6.97 7.94 8.17
C VAL A 257 7.57 8.85 7.12
N ILE A 258 6.97 8.89 5.93
CA ILE A 258 7.35 9.79 4.83
C ILE A 258 6.23 10.80 4.64
N HIS A 259 6.54 12.08 4.70
CA HIS A 259 5.54 13.11 4.51
C HIS A 259 6.04 14.34 3.72
N CYS A 260 5.09 15.07 3.20
CA CYS A 260 5.25 16.43 2.69
C CYS A 260 4.05 17.27 3.18
N SER A 261 3.65 18.33 2.50
CA SER A 261 2.53 19.17 2.93
C SER A 261 1.18 18.44 2.84
N SER A 262 0.83 17.85 1.69
CA SER A 262 -0.43 17.10 1.49
C SER A 262 -0.27 15.57 1.56
N GLY A 263 0.96 15.07 1.60
CA GLY A 263 1.24 13.63 1.56
C GLY A 263 0.90 12.97 0.23
N LYS A 264 0.78 13.75 -0.86
CA LYS A 264 0.24 13.31 -2.16
C LYS A 264 1.30 13.27 -3.26
N GLY A 265 1.79 14.40 -3.77
CA GLY A 265 2.72 14.48 -4.90
C GLY A 265 4.09 13.90 -4.56
N ARG A 266 4.93 14.62 -3.83
CA ARG A 266 6.29 14.20 -3.42
C ARG A 266 6.28 12.86 -2.67
N THR A 267 5.45 12.77 -1.65
CA THR A 267 5.26 11.53 -0.88
C THR A 267 4.73 10.40 -1.75
N GLY A 268 3.86 10.71 -2.73
CA GLY A 268 3.32 9.74 -3.68
C GLY A 268 4.39 9.16 -4.59
N ILE A 269 5.26 10.00 -5.16
CA ILE A 269 6.38 9.55 -6.00
C ILE A 269 7.34 8.68 -5.17
N VAL A 270 7.75 9.14 -3.99
CA VAL A 270 8.64 8.35 -3.11
C VAL A 270 8.02 7.00 -2.75
N SER A 271 6.73 6.98 -2.37
CA SER A 271 6.02 5.73 -2.07
C SER A 271 5.94 4.82 -3.29
N ALA A 272 5.67 5.38 -4.48
CA ALA A 272 5.63 4.60 -5.72
C ALA A 272 7.00 3.99 -6.05
N LEU A 273 8.10 4.72 -5.91
CA LEU A 273 9.45 4.22 -6.12
C LEU A 273 9.81 3.11 -5.13
N ILE A 274 9.45 3.25 -3.86
CA ILE A 274 9.67 2.21 -2.83
C ILE A 274 8.87 0.95 -3.17
N LEU A 275 7.58 1.08 -3.46
CA LEU A 275 6.74 -0.06 -3.81
C LEU A 275 7.21 -0.75 -5.10
N ALA A 276 7.68 0.01 -6.10
CA ALA A 276 8.30 -0.54 -7.30
C ALA A 276 9.59 -1.31 -7.00
N ALA A 277 10.46 -0.80 -6.10
CA ALA A 277 11.67 -1.52 -5.64
C ALA A 277 11.32 -2.83 -4.93
N LEU A 278 10.16 -2.90 -4.27
CA LEU A 278 9.60 -4.10 -3.65
C LEU A 278 8.86 -5.02 -4.64
N ASP A 279 8.84 -4.69 -5.92
CA ASP A 279 8.19 -5.48 -6.98
C ASP A 279 6.66 -5.57 -6.80
N VAL A 280 6.06 -4.50 -6.30
CA VAL A 280 4.60 -4.35 -6.24
C VAL A 280 4.08 -3.93 -7.62
N ASN A 281 2.94 -4.52 -8.04
CA ASN A 281 2.33 -4.23 -9.34
C ASN A 281 1.97 -2.74 -9.49
N ALA A 282 2.14 -2.19 -10.69
CA ALA A 282 1.88 -0.79 -11.00
C ALA A 282 0.43 -0.36 -10.71
N ASP A 283 -0.56 -1.25 -10.93
CA ASP A 283 -1.96 -0.96 -10.64
C ASP A 283 -2.18 -0.76 -9.13
N ILE A 284 -1.55 -1.60 -8.30
CA ILE A 284 -1.60 -1.48 -6.83
C ILE A 284 -0.92 -0.19 -6.37
N ILE A 285 0.19 0.19 -6.98
CA ILE A 285 0.89 1.45 -6.70
C ILE A 285 -0.01 2.64 -7.04
N MET A 286 -0.71 2.58 -8.17
CA MET A 286 -1.66 3.61 -8.59
C MET A 286 -2.86 3.68 -7.65
N GLU A 287 -3.39 2.55 -7.21
CA GLU A 287 -4.46 2.49 -6.19
C GLU A 287 -4.03 3.18 -4.90
N ASP A 288 -2.83 2.86 -4.36
CA ASP A 288 -2.32 3.55 -3.17
C ASP A 288 -2.21 5.06 -3.39
N TYR A 289 -1.71 5.49 -4.54
CA TYR A 289 -1.61 6.92 -4.85
C TYR A 289 -2.97 7.61 -4.81
N ARG A 290 -4.00 7.00 -5.42
CA ARG A 290 -5.38 7.52 -5.49
C ARG A 290 -6.08 7.57 -4.14
N LEU A 291 -5.74 6.69 -3.17
CA LEU A 291 -6.26 6.76 -1.80
C LEU A 291 -6.01 8.11 -1.12
N SER A 292 -5.07 8.90 -1.63
CA SER A 292 -4.87 10.26 -1.13
C SER A 292 -6.09 11.17 -1.33
N ASN A 293 -6.98 10.87 -2.28
CA ASN A 293 -8.22 11.62 -2.49
C ASN A 293 -9.24 11.34 -1.37
N ASP A 294 -9.20 10.13 -0.79
CA ASP A 294 -10.13 9.72 0.28
C ASP A 294 -9.64 10.18 1.66
N TYR A 295 -8.31 10.26 1.83
CA TYR A 295 -7.69 10.55 3.12
C TYR A 295 -7.19 11.99 3.29
N PHE A 296 -7.26 12.82 2.24
CA PHE A 296 -6.92 14.22 2.29
C PHE A 296 -8.14 15.10 2.01
N ASN A 297 -8.56 15.86 3.02
CA ASN A 297 -9.70 16.77 2.94
C ASN A 297 -9.21 18.18 2.64
N ILE A 298 -9.43 18.65 1.43
CA ILE A 298 -9.01 19.98 0.95
C ILE A 298 -9.55 21.12 1.82
N PRO A 299 -10.82 21.13 2.23
CA PRO A 299 -11.38 22.16 3.11
C PRO A 299 -10.74 22.26 4.47
N LYS A 300 -10.26 21.13 5.03
CA LYS A 300 -9.49 21.15 6.28
C LYS A 300 -8.10 21.74 6.06
N ALA A 301 -7.52 21.56 4.87
CA ALA A 301 -6.22 22.10 4.50
C ALA A 301 -6.29 23.58 4.09
N SER A 302 -7.39 24.00 3.46
CA SER A 302 -7.60 25.38 3.02
C SER A 302 -8.98 25.87 3.43
N LYS A 303 -9.04 26.67 4.49
CA LYS A 303 -10.30 27.25 5.01
C LYS A 303 -11.05 28.14 3.99
N TYR A 304 -10.35 28.58 2.95
CA TYR A 304 -10.89 29.50 1.94
C TYR A 304 -11.46 28.78 0.73
N ALA A 305 -11.20 27.49 0.52
CA ALA A 305 -11.53 26.78 -0.69
C ALA A 305 -13.04 26.84 -1.03
N TYR A 306 -13.92 26.77 -0.02
CA TYR A 306 -15.37 26.84 -0.24
C TYR A 306 -15.93 28.23 -0.55
N ASN A 307 -15.18 29.29 -0.22
CA ASN A 307 -15.64 30.66 -0.43
C ASN A 307 -15.17 31.24 -1.78
N LEU A 308 -14.47 30.42 -2.57
CA LEU A 308 -13.97 30.83 -3.88
C LEU A 308 -15.03 30.66 -4.97
N PRO A 309 -14.94 31.40 -6.08
CA PRO A 309 -15.73 31.13 -7.27
C PRO A 309 -15.57 29.68 -7.75
N ALA A 310 -16.61 29.14 -8.44
CA ALA A 310 -16.63 27.73 -8.87
C ALA A 310 -15.38 27.31 -9.67
N ASN A 311 -14.93 28.15 -10.59
CA ASN A 311 -13.73 27.87 -11.40
C ASN A 311 -12.46 27.78 -10.53
N SER A 312 -12.34 28.61 -9.49
CA SER A 312 -11.22 28.57 -8.55
C SER A 312 -11.30 27.36 -7.63
N GLN A 313 -12.51 26.94 -7.23
CA GLN A 313 -12.70 25.69 -6.47
C GLN A 313 -12.29 24.47 -7.29
N GLU A 314 -12.59 24.43 -8.58
CA GLU A 314 -12.17 23.36 -9.48
C GLU A 314 -10.66 23.33 -9.67
N ALA A 315 -10.03 24.49 -9.85
CA ALA A 315 -8.58 24.62 -9.97
C ALA A 315 -7.86 24.14 -8.68
N ILE A 316 -8.33 24.55 -7.51
CA ILE A 316 -7.81 24.08 -6.22
C ILE A 316 -8.01 22.57 -6.05
N THR A 317 -9.20 22.08 -6.39
CA THR A 317 -9.48 20.64 -6.33
C THR A 317 -8.51 19.87 -7.24
N THR A 318 -8.27 20.34 -8.46
CA THR A 318 -7.30 19.75 -9.38
C THR A 318 -5.89 19.76 -8.81
N LEU A 319 -5.43 20.88 -8.25
CA LEU A 319 -4.11 21.01 -7.63
C LEU A 319 -3.90 19.99 -6.49
N PHE A 320 -4.94 19.76 -5.70
CA PHE A 320 -4.90 18.85 -4.55
C PHE A 320 -5.44 17.43 -4.83
N SER A 321 -5.81 17.10 -6.06
CA SER A 321 -6.23 15.74 -6.42
C SER A 321 -5.03 14.83 -6.72
N ALA A 322 -5.17 13.54 -6.40
CA ALA A 322 -4.27 12.49 -6.87
C ALA A 322 -4.86 11.88 -8.15
N LYS A 323 -4.63 12.55 -9.29
CA LYS A 323 -5.06 12.06 -10.61
C LYS A 323 -4.02 11.09 -11.16
N GLU A 324 -4.47 10.05 -11.85
CA GLU A 324 -3.59 9.02 -12.44
C GLU A 324 -2.55 9.64 -13.37
N ASP A 325 -2.98 10.61 -14.20
CA ASP A 325 -2.10 11.29 -15.16
C ASP A 325 -0.91 11.99 -14.48
N PHE A 326 -1.09 12.45 -13.24
CA PHE A 326 -0.02 13.12 -12.51
C PHE A 326 1.10 12.15 -12.09
N LEU A 327 0.76 10.94 -11.64
CA LEU A 327 1.76 9.93 -11.34
C LEU A 327 2.31 9.31 -12.62
N ASN A 328 1.48 9.12 -13.65
CA ASN A 328 1.88 8.64 -14.96
C ASN A 328 2.88 9.61 -15.62
N ALA A 329 2.68 10.93 -15.52
CA ALA A 329 3.64 11.92 -16.02
C ALA A 329 5.06 11.71 -15.48
N ALA A 330 5.19 11.39 -14.18
CA ALA A 330 6.47 11.03 -13.58
C ALA A 330 7.01 9.70 -14.13
N LYS A 331 6.15 8.67 -14.23
CA LYS A 331 6.51 7.35 -14.76
C LYS A 331 6.96 7.44 -16.21
N ASP A 332 6.20 8.14 -17.07
CA ASP A 332 6.50 8.30 -18.48
C ASP A 332 7.84 9.02 -18.69
N GLU A 333 8.15 10.01 -17.86
CA GLU A 333 9.44 10.71 -17.91
C GLU A 333 10.61 9.80 -17.49
N ILE A 334 10.39 8.93 -16.49
CA ILE A 334 11.35 7.88 -16.12
C ILE A 334 11.56 6.92 -17.28
N GLU A 335 10.49 6.40 -17.88
CA GLU A 335 10.55 5.45 -18.99
C GLU A 335 11.20 6.08 -20.23
N ARG A 336 10.89 7.33 -20.53
CA ARG A 336 11.50 8.07 -21.62
C ARG A 336 13.02 8.22 -21.48
N LYS A 337 13.53 8.44 -20.27
CA LYS A 337 14.96 8.69 -20.02
C LYS A 337 15.76 7.43 -19.72
N TYR A 338 15.16 6.45 -19.07
CA TYR A 338 15.86 5.29 -18.51
C TYR A 338 15.33 3.95 -19.04
N GLY A 339 14.22 3.94 -19.78
CA GLY A 339 13.58 2.75 -20.32
C GLY A 339 12.54 2.13 -19.38
N ASP A 340 12.86 2.01 -18.10
CA ASP A 340 11.95 1.50 -17.06
C ASP A 340 12.32 2.01 -15.65
N VAL A 341 11.41 1.80 -14.69
CA VAL A 341 11.58 2.23 -13.30
C VAL A 341 12.73 1.49 -12.61
N SER A 342 12.96 0.22 -12.92
CA SER A 342 14.06 -0.56 -12.33
C SER A 342 15.42 0.01 -12.73
N THR A 343 15.57 0.32 -14.00
CA THR A 343 16.78 0.97 -14.56
C THR A 343 16.99 2.37 -13.93
N TYR A 344 15.89 3.12 -13.73
CA TYR A 344 15.95 4.41 -13.04
C TYR A 344 16.44 4.27 -11.59
N LEU A 345 15.86 3.33 -10.83
CA LEU A 345 16.28 3.06 -9.46
C LEU A 345 17.78 2.69 -9.39
N GLN A 346 18.26 1.91 -10.35
CA GLN A 346 19.67 1.49 -10.38
C GLN A 346 20.59 2.61 -10.85
N LYS A 347 20.31 3.25 -11.99
CA LYS A 347 21.25 4.18 -12.65
C LYS A 347 21.16 5.61 -12.12
N ALA A 348 19.95 6.08 -11.84
CA ALA A 348 19.73 7.47 -11.41
C ALA A 348 19.79 7.62 -9.89
N ILE A 349 19.14 6.69 -9.17
CA ILE A 349 19.09 6.71 -7.71
C ILE A 349 20.29 5.96 -7.10
N GLY A 350 20.88 5.01 -7.84
CA GLY A 350 22.05 4.26 -7.40
C GLY A 350 21.73 3.04 -6.53
N LEU A 351 20.45 2.60 -6.51
CA LEU A 351 20.01 1.41 -5.78
C LEU A 351 20.47 0.15 -6.52
N GLN A 352 21.59 -0.43 -6.06
CA GLN A 352 22.17 -1.62 -6.69
C GLN A 352 21.31 -2.86 -6.44
N PRO A 353 21.48 -3.95 -7.23
CA PRO A 353 20.74 -5.21 -7.02
C PRO A 353 20.83 -5.75 -5.59
N GLU A 354 22.00 -5.64 -4.96
CA GLU A 354 22.24 -6.04 -3.58
C GLU A 354 21.43 -5.20 -2.59
N ASP A 355 21.32 -3.89 -2.83
CA ASP A 355 20.52 -2.97 -2.03
C ASP A 355 19.04 -3.28 -2.19
N THR A 356 18.59 -3.53 -3.42
CA THR A 356 17.20 -3.94 -3.70
C THR A 356 16.87 -5.25 -2.97
N HIS A 357 17.77 -6.23 -3.00
CA HIS A 357 17.61 -7.48 -2.25
C HIS A 357 17.55 -7.23 -0.73
N ARG A 358 18.44 -6.39 -0.21
CA ARG A 358 18.45 -6.01 1.21
C ARG A 358 17.17 -5.31 1.62
N LEU A 359 16.68 -4.35 0.82
CA LEU A 359 15.41 -3.64 1.06
C LEU A 359 14.22 -4.61 1.10
N ARG A 360 14.16 -5.55 0.14
CA ARG A 360 13.14 -6.61 0.10
C ARG A 360 13.19 -7.52 1.33
N ASN A 361 14.36 -7.86 1.82
CA ASN A 361 14.50 -8.65 3.06
C ASN A 361 14.04 -7.90 4.31
N ILE A 362 14.19 -6.58 4.34
CA ILE A 362 13.71 -5.73 5.45
C ILE A 362 12.17 -5.59 5.39
N LEU A 363 11.61 -5.39 4.21
CA LEU A 363 10.24 -4.92 4.03
C LEU A 363 9.23 -5.95 3.53
N LEU A 364 9.65 -7.14 3.06
CA LEU A 364 8.75 -8.21 2.61
C LEU A 364 8.71 -9.38 3.58
N GLU A 365 7.49 -9.95 3.75
CA GLU A 365 7.24 -11.18 4.52
C GLU A 365 6.46 -12.22 3.72
#